data_4acef88150ae1ffe29b1597655e68f4c
#
_entry.id   4acef88150ae1ffe29b1597655e68f4c
#
_cell.length_a   1.000
_cell.length_b   1.000
_cell.length_c   1.000
_cell.angle_alpha   90.00
_cell.angle_beta   90.00
_cell.angle_gamma   90.00
#
_symmetry.space_group_name_H-M   'P 1'
#
loop_
_entity.id
_entity.type
_entity.pdbx_description
1 polymer ?
#
loop_
_entity_poly.entity_id
_entity_poly.type
_entity_poly.pdbx_seq_one_letter_code
_entity_poly.pdbx_strand_id
1 'polypeptide(L)'
;MKRRHLLAGFALCGAAVPVLAQASRDPVNSRGPALLTVSGHIAAGNRGPLDPALDQLMKKQGVEFTRAYSFDFAALSALPATAIAPTLEYDNRQHRLTGPLLSRVLRAAGAQTNETTRLLLRAIDGYTALVPLAEVDRFRFIVATHLDGQPIPLGGLGPLWAVYEPDAFPEMASKPASERFALCPWGLYHVEVQ
;
A
#
# COMPACT_ATOMS: atom_id res chain seq x y z
N MET A 1 -63.36 52.96 -52.41
CA MET A 1 -63.13 52.31 -51.06
C MET A 1 -62.10 51.21 -51.20
N LYS A 2 -60.88 51.47 -50.75
CA LYS A 2 -59.72 50.54 -50.93
C LYS A 2 -59.35 49.96 -49.56
N ARG A 3 -59.52 48.64 -49.34
CA ARG A 3 -59.06 47.94 -48.17
C ARG A 3 -57.61 47.48 -48.33
N ARG A 4 -56.74 47.96 -47.47
CA ARG A 4 -55.35 47.52 -47.41
C ARG A 4 -55.26 46.39 -46.39
N HIS A 5 -54.81 45.23 -46.81
CA HIS A 5 -54.49 44.13 -45.93
C HIS A 5 -53.01 44.28 -45.44
N LEU A 6 -52.83 44.42 -44.13
CA LEU A 6 -51.50 44.32 -43.49
C LEU A 6 -51.23 42.86 -43.22
N LEU A 7 -50.13 42.32 -43.76
CA LEU A 7 -49.55 41.03 -43.42
C LEU A 7 -48.58 41.25 -42.28
N ALA A 8 -48.90 40.73 -41.09
CA ALA A 8 -48.01 40.67 -39.95
C ALA A 8 -47.12 39.42 -40.09
N GLY A 9 -45.82 39.61 -40.31
CA GLY A 9 -44.82 38.51 -40.27
C GLY A 9 -44.45 38.22 -38.84
N PHE A 10 -44.65 36.97 -38.41
CA PHE A 10 -44.13 36.45 -37.14
C PHE A 10 -42.70 36.00 -37.37
N ALA A 11 -41.74 36.69 -36.75
CA ALA A 11 -40.35 36.24 -36.66
C ALA A 11 -40.21 35.26 -35.48
N LEU A 12 -40.01 33.98 -35.75
CA LEU A 12 -39.56 33.01 -34.74
C LEU A 12 -38.12 33.26 -34.36
N CYS A 13 -37.88 33.89 -33.23
CA CYS A 13 -36.57 33.87 -32.58
C CYS A 13 -36.31 32.47 -31.96
N GLY A 14 -35.54 31.64 -32.64
CA GLY A 14 -35.04 30.41 -32.04
C GLY A 14 -33.96 30.73 -30.99
N ALA A 15 -34.35 30.58 -29.71
CA ALA A 15 -33.39 30.62 -28.64
C ALA A 15 -32.56 29.34 -28.64
N ALA A 16 -31.28 29.46 -29.06
CA ALA A 16 -30.27 28.40 -28.91
C ALA A 16 -29.93 28.28 -27.39
N VAL A 17 -30.41 27.23 -26.76
CA VAL A 17 -30.01 26.88 -25.42
C VAL A 17 -28.59 26.30 -25.49
N PRO A 18 -27.58 26.89 -24.82
CA PRO A 18 -26.27 26.26 -24.76
C PRO A 18 -26.40 24.96 -23.99
N VAL A 19 -26.20 23.82 -24.65
CA VAL A 19 -25.99 22.53 -24.00
C VAL A 19 -24.65 22.65 -23.29
N LEU A 20 -24.70 22.93 -22.00
CA LEU A 20 -23.54 22.74 -21.12
C LEU A 20 -23.19 21.25 -21.17
N ALA A 21 -22.17 20.92 -21.95
CA ALA A 21 -21.54 19.62 -21.88
C ALA A 21 -21.11 19.40 -20.42
N GLN A 22 -21.89 18.62 -19.67
CA GLN A 22 -21.43 18.05 -18.42
C GLN A 22 -20.26 17.15 -18.78
N ALA A 23 -19.05 17.68 -18.55
CA ALA A 23 -17.87 16.84 -18.50
C ALA A 23 -18.20 15.74 -17.48
N SER A 24 -18.44 14.54 -17.97
CA SER A 24 -18.50 13.35 -17.15
C SER A 24 -17.18 13.34 -16.37
N ARG A 25 -17.24 13.74 -15.09
CA ARG A 25 -16.18 13.43 -14.15
C ARG A 25 -16.22 11.93 -14.07
N ASP A 26 -15.28 11.28 -14.75
CA ASP A 26 -14.93 9.91 -14.43
C ASP A 26 -14.83 9.85 -12.91
N PRO A 27 -15.41 8.85 -12.22
CA PRO A 27 -15.21 8.72 -10.80
C PRO A 27 -13.71 8.66 -10.62
N VAL A 28 -13.14 9.75 -10.09
CA VAL A 28 -11.75 9.78 -9.68
C VAL A 28 -11.65 8.59 -8.77
N ASN A 29 -10.98 7.54 -9.23
CA ASN A 29 -10.67 6.37 -8.44
C ASN A 29 -9.76 6.94 -7.35
N SER A 30 -10.37 7.44 -6.26
CA SER A 30 -9.70 8.14 -5.18
C SER A 30 -8.93 7.13 -4.38
N ARG A 31 -7.80 6.71 -4.96
CA ARG A 31 -6.79 5.95 -4.23
C ARG A 31 -6.28 6.86 -3.13
N GLY A 32 -6.23 6.33 -1.92
CA GLY A 32 -5.53 6.97 -0.83
C GLY A 32 -4.04 7.12 -1.14
N PRO A 33 -3.27 7.81 -0.29
CA PRO A 33 -1.82 7.85 -0.41
C PRO A 33 -1.24 6.44 -0.45
N ALA A 34 -0.26 6.20 -1.33
CA ALA A 34 0.48 4.94 -1.33
C ALA A 34 1.23 4.78 0.00
N LEU A 35 0.98 3.69 0.70
CA LEU A 35 1.64 3.36 1.97
C LEU A 35 2.75 2.33 1.79
N LEU A 36 2.58 1.40 0.84
CA LEU A 36 3.57 0.37 0.55
C LEU A 36 3.87 0.33 -0.94
N THR A 37 5.15 0.31 -1.27
CA THR A 37 5.62 0.07 -2.64
C THR A 37 6.39 -1.25 -2.68
N VAL A 38 6.05 -2.11 -3.63
CA VAL A 38 6.78 -3.36 -3.93
C VAL A 38 7.49 -3.19 -5.25
N SER A 39 8.78 -3.47 -5.31
CA SER A 39 9.62 -3.39 -6.51
C SER A 39 10.54 -4.61 -6.67
N GLY A 40 11.46 -4.55 -7.61
CA GLY A 40 12.39 -5.64 -7.92
C GLY A 40 11.80 -6.64 -8.90
N HIS A 41 11.89 -7.94 -8.63
CA HIS A 41 11.40 -9.00 -9.50
C HIS A 41 9.87 -9.10 -9.47
N ILE A 42 9.18 -8.19 -10.16
CA ILE A 42 7.72 -8.18 -10.34
C ILE A 42 7.35 -8.21 -11.82
N ALA A 43 6.27 -8.94 -12.18
CA ALA A 43 5.84 -9.09 -13.58
C ALA A 43 5.23 -7.81 -14.15
N ALA A 44 4.36 -7.16 -13.37
CA ALA A 44 3.65 -5.95 -13.76
C ALA A 44 3.60 -4.97 -12.58
N GLY A 45 3.34 -3.69 -12.87
CA GLY A 45 3.20 -2.66 -11.85
C GLY A 45 2.01 -1.76 -12.13
N ASN A 46 1.59 -1.03 -11.12
CA ASN A 46 0.62 0.06 -11.23
C ASN A 46 1.27 1.43 -11.03
N ARG A 47 2.60 1.45 -10.98
CA ARG A 47 3.44 2.63 -10.82
C ARG A 47 4.63 2.52 -11.78
N GLY A 48 4.99 3.65 -12.40
CA GLY A 48 6.16 3.80 -13.26
C GLY A 48 7.48 3.84 -12.47
N PRO A 49 8.59 4.26 -13.14
CA PRO A 49 9.90 4.36 -12.51
C PRO A 49 9.91 5.33 -11.32
N LEU A 50 10.93 5.20 -10.48
CA LEU A 50 11.19 6.16 -9.40
C LEU A 50 11.40 7.55 -10.00
N ASP A 51 10.70 8.55 -9.45
CA ASP A 51 10.91 9.96 -9.78
C ASP A 51 11.95 10.55 -8.80
N PRO A 52 13.17 10.85 -9.27
CA PRO A 52 14.23 11.33 -8.37
C PRO A 52 13.95 12.74 -7.80
N ALA A 53 12.97 13.46 -8.34
CA ALA A 53 12.56 14.78 -7.82
C ALA A 53 11.45 14.67 -6.77
N LEU A 54 10.50 13.75 -6.93
CA LEU A 54 9.33 13.64 -6.06
C LEU A 54 9.43 12.50 -5.05
N ASP A 55 10.10 11.39 -5.37
CA ASP A 55 10.27 10.24 -4.47
C ASP A 55 11.45 10.40 -3.51
N GLN A 56 11.51 11.53 -2.79
CA GLN A 56 12.67 11.93 -2.02
C GLN A 56 13.07 10.95 -0.92
N LEU A 57 12.11 10.34 -0.22
CA LEU A 57 12.41 9.33 0.80
C LEU A 57 13.12 8.12 0.18
N MET A 58 12.55 7.58 -0.89
CA MET A 58 13.11 6.43 -1.60
C MET A 58 14.49 6.73 -2.15
N LYS A 59 14.65 7.90 -2.81
CA LYS A 59 15.94 8.36 -3.32
C LYS A 59 17.01 8.46 -2.24
N LYS A 60 16.69 9.04 -1.09
CA LYS A 60 17.63 9.20 0.03
C LYS A 60 18.04 7.85 0.62
N GLN A 61 17.18 6.84 0.56
CA GLN A 61 17.47 5.49 1.02
C GLN A 61 18.02 4.57 -0.09
N GLY A 62 18.42 5.13 -1.24
CA GLY A 62 19.04 4.38 -2.33
C GLY A 62 18.12 3.36 -3.00
N VAL A 63 16.80 3.59 -2.97
CA VAL A 63 15.84 2.75 -3.68
C VAL A 63 15.87 3.11 -5.16
N GLU A 64 15.94 2.09 -6.01
CA GLU A 64 15.90 2.23 -7.46
C GLU A 64 14.92 1.21 -8.05
N PHE A 65 14.09 1.65 -8.98
CA PHE A 65 13.23 0.77 -9.77
C PHE A 65 12.75 1.46 -11.04
N THR A 66 12.52 0.67 -12.07
CA THR A 66 11.88 1.12 -13.32
C THR A 66 10.38 0.85 -13.32
N ARG A 67 9.93 -0.04 -12.43
CA ARG A 67 8.54 -0.47 -12.27
C ARG A 67 8.30 -0.91 -10.83
N ALA A 68 7.15 -0.54 -10.29
CA ALA A 68 6.75 -0.93 -8.95
C ALA A 68 5.23 -1.13 -8.85
N TYR A 69 4.79 -1.75 -7.77
CA TYR A 69 3.38 -1.88 -7.42
C TYR A 69 3.12 -1.17 -6.09
N SER A 70 2.23 -0.20 -6.09
CA SER A 70 1.88 0.58 -4.90
C SER A 70 0.52 0.17 -4.35
N PHE A 71 0.47 0.06 -3.02
CA PHE A 71 -0.76 -0.19 -2.25
C PHE A 71 -1.06 1.02 -1.37
N ASP A 72 -2.29 1.47 -1.36
CA ASP A 72 -2.84 2.31 -0.31
C ASP A 72 -3.41 1.46 0.83
N PHE A 73 -3.93 2.11 1.87
CA PHE A 73 -4.52 1.41 3.02
C PHE A 73 -5.72 0.55 2.63
N ALA A 74 -6.56 1.04 1.72
CA ALA A 74 -7.76 0.32 1.28
C ALA A 74 -7.39 -0.93 0.50
N ALA A 75 -6.41 -0.86 -0.40
CA ALA A 75 -5.94 -1.99 -1.18
C ALA A 75 -5.31 -3.08 -0.28
N LEU A 76 -4.54 -2.70 0.74
CA LEU A 76 -4.00 -3.66 1.72
C LEU A 76 -5.09 -4.29 2.57
N SER A 77 -6.05 -3.48 3.03
CA SER A 77 -7.17 -3.96 3.87
C SER A 77 -8.16 -4.83 3.11
N ALA A 78 -8.22 -4.73 1.79
CA ALA A 78 -9.05 -5.60 0.93
C ALA A 78 -8.46 -7.01 0.77
N LEU A 79 -7.17 -7.19 1.04
CA LEU A 79 -6.56 -8.53 1.01
C LEU A 79 -7.00 -9.34 2.23
N PRO A 80 -7.14 -10.68 2.10
CA PRO A 80 -7.51 -11.52 3.23
C PRO A 80 -6.56 -11.35 4.40
N ALA A 81 -7.08 -10.88 5.53
CA ALA A 81 -6.31 -10.60 6.73
C ALA A 81 -6.00 -11.86 7.54
N THR A 82 -4.89 -11.81 8.25
CA THR A 82 -4.46 -12.77 9.26
C THR A 82 -4.28 -12.02 10.56
N ALA A 83 -4.70 -12.60 11.69
CA ALA A 83 -4.45 -12.05 13.01
C ALA A 83 -3.35 -12.87 13.70
N ILE A 84 -2.47 -12.17 14.42
CA ILE A 84 -1.44 -12.72 15.31
C ILE A 84 -1.50 -11.99 16.64
N ALA A 85 -0.91 -12.55 17.68
CA ALA A 85 -0.94 -11.98 19.02
C ALA A 85 0.42 -12.04 19.73
N PRO A 86 1.47 -11.42 19.17
CA PRO A 86 2.80 -11.46 19.77
C PRO A 86 2.87 -10.66 21.08
N THR A 87 3.77 -11.08 21.97
CA THR A 87 4.21 -10.26 23.11
C THR A 87 5.24 -9.25 22.61
N LEU A 88 4.90 -7.95 22.65
CA LEU A 88 5.76 -6.89 22.11
C LEU A 88 6.91 -6.57 23.07
N GLU A 89 8.08 -6.24 22.51
CA GLU A 89 9.28 -5.89 23.27
C GLU A 89 9.18 -4.55 24.02
N TYR A 90 8.29 -3.65 23.56
CA TYR A 90 8.20 -2.28 24.04
C TYR A 90 7.49 -2.15 25.40
N ASP A 91 6.55 -3.04 25.69
CA ASP A 91 5.76 -3.01 26.93
C ASP A 91 5.58 -4.38 27.58
N ASN A 92 6.15 -5.43 26.99
CA ASN A 92 6.04 -6.84 27.42
C ASN A 92 4.57 -7.31 27.52
N ARG A 93 3.69 -6.80 26.66
CA ARG A 93 2.28 -7.17 26.62
C ARG A 93 1.94 -7.83 25.30
N GLN A 94 0.97 -8.73 25.35
CA GLN A 94 0.41 -9.32 24.15
C GLN A 94 -0.54 -8.32 23.48
N HIS A 95 -0.33 -8.11 22.17
CA HIS A 95 -1.15 -7.22 21.34
C HIS A 95 -1.66 -7.96 20.11
N ARG A 96 -2.89 -7.67 19.74
CA ARG A 96 -3.48 -8.24 18.53
C ARG A 96 -3.10 -7.40 17.30
N LEU A 97 -2.29 -7.96 16.43
CA LEU A 97 -1.94 -7.39 15.13
C LEU A 97 -2.76 -8.05 14.01
N THR A 98 -3.21 -7.25 13.05
CA THR A 98 -4.01 -7.75 11.94
C THR A 98 -3.57 -7.13 10.62
N GLY A 99 -3.43 -7.96 9.59
CA GLY A 99 -3.10 -7.54 8.24
C GLY A 99 -2.96 -8.71 7.29
N PRO A 100 -2.76 -8.48 5.98
CA PRO A 100 -2.52 -9.56 5.02
C PRO A 100 -1.18 -10.25 5.26
N LEU A 101 -1.07 -11.55 4.95
CA LEU A 101 0.22 -12.21 4.84
C LEU A 101 1.10 -11.48 3.81
N LEU A 102 2.39 -11.31 4.13
CA LEU A 102 3.34 -10.66 3.22
C LEU A 102 3.42 -11.41 1.88
N SER A 103 3.36 -12.74 1.87
CA SER A 103 3.28 -13.56 0.66
C SER A 103 2.04 -13.26 -0.20
N ARG A 104 0.91 -12.87 0.39
CA ARG A 104 -0.28 -12.42 -0.35
C ARG A 104 -0.07 -11.05 -0.98
N VAL A 105 0.58 -10.14 -0.26
CA VAL A 105 0.94 -8.81 -0.77
C VAL A 105 1.87 -8.96 -1.98
N LEU A 106 2.91 -9.79 -1.86
CA LEU A 106 3.83 -10.08 -2.96
C LEU A 106 3.11 -10.65 -4.19
N ARG A 107 2.21 -11.61 -3.98
CA ARG A 107 1.40 -12.18 -5.07
C ARG A 107 0.51 -11.12 -5.73
N ALA A 108 -0.13 -10.27 -4.95
CA ALA A 108 -0.97 -9.18 -5.47
C ALA A 108 -0.14 -8.14 -6.25
N ALA A 109 1.12 -7.94 -5.89
CA ALA A 109 2.07 -7.11 -6.62
C ALA A 109 2.64 -7.80 -7.88
N GLY A 110 2.33 -9.08 -8.11
CA GLY A 110 2.87 -9.85 -9.24
C GLY A 110 4.35 -10.22 -9.05
N ALA A 111 4.79 -10.43 -7.82
CA ALA A 111 6.16 -10.86 -7.53
C ALA A 111 6.47 -12.22 -8.19
N GLN A 112 7.61 -12.29 -8.84
CA GLN A 112 8.17 -13.52 -9.41
C GLN A 112 9.19 -14.07 -8.42
N THR A 113 8.86 -15.16 -7.76
CA THR A 113 9.64 -15.71 -6.66
C THR A 113 10.12 -17.12 -6.95
N ASN A 114 11.25 -17.49 -6.36
CA ASN A 114 11.83 -18.82 -6.37
C ASN A 114 12.46 -19.14 -5.00
N GLU A 115 13.12 -20.29 -4.87
CA GLU A 115 13.72 -20.75 -3.59
C GLU A 115 14.85 -19.83 -3.08
N THR A 116 15.51 -19.08 -3.96
CA THR A 116 16.59 -18.16 -3.59
C THR A 116 16.15 -16.74 -3.36
N THR A 117 14.85 -16.45 -3.55
CA THR A 117 14.29 -15.10 -3.39
C THR A 117 14.51 -14.57 -1.98
N ARG A 118 14.97 -13.33 -1.91
CA ARG A 118 15.11 -12.57 -0.67
C ARG A 118 14.29 -11.29 -0.77
N LEU A 119 13.81 -10.83 0.36
CA LEU A 119 13.04 -9.59 0.46
C LEU A 119 13.85 -8.57 1.25
N LEU A 120 14.10 -7.42 0.67
CA LEU A 120 14.66 -6.29 1.39
C LEU A 120 13.51 -5.39 1.84
N LEU A 121 13.20 -5.44 3.13
CA LEU A 121 12.16 -4.68 3.81
C LEU A 121 12.75 -3.36 4.29
N ARG A 122 12.12 -2.22 3.97
CA ARG A 122 12.60 -0.89 4.35
C ARG A 122 11.57 -0.13 5.16
N ALA A 123 12.00 0.42 6.27
CA ALA A 123 11.25 1.30 7.15
C ALA A 123 11.49 2.78 6.83
N ILE A 124 10.55 3.62 7.20
CA ILE A 124 10.63 5.08 6.97
C ILE A 124 11.79 5.76 7.71
N ASP A 125 12.26 5.18 8.81
CA ASP A 125 13.41 5.67 9.60
C ASP A 125 14.78 5.25 9.02
N GLY A 126 14.78 4.45 7.94
CA GLY A 126 15.98 3.94 7.29
C GLY A 126 16.39 2.54 7.73
N TYR A 127 15.70 1.94 8.71
CA TYR A 127 15.97 0.55 9.08
C TYR A 127 15.66 -0.38 7.90
N THR A 128 16.53 -1.38 7.72
CA THR A 128 16.37 -2.38 6.64
C THR A 128 16.56 -3.79 7.19
N ALA A 129 15.73 -4.71 6.74
CA ALA A 129 15.87 -6.13 7.03
C ALA A 129 15.87 -6.94 5.72
N LEU A 130 16.92 -7.75 5.52
CA LEU A 130 17.01 -8.67 4.39
C LEU A 130 16.59 -10.05 4.85
N VAL A 131 15.43 -10.53 4.37
CA VAL A 131 14.79 -11.76 4.85
C VAL A 131 14.64 -12.74 3.69
N PRO A 132 15.11 -14.00 3.80
CA PRO A 132 14.77 -15.04 2.84
C PRO A 132 13.26 -15.25 2.75
N LEU A 133 12.73 -15.42 1.53
CA LEU A 133 11.29 -15.68 1.36
C LEU A 133 10.84 -16.94 2.12
N ALA A 134 11.69 -17.96 2.19
CA ALA A 134 11.42 -19.17 2.95
C ALA A 134 11.16 -18.90 4.46
N GLU A 135 11.87 -17.92 5.05
CA GLU A 135 11.64 -17.51 6.44
C GLU A 135 10.36 -16.69 6.58
N VAL A 136 10.07 -15.81 5.61
CA VAL A 136 8.82 -15.04 5.57
C VAL A 136 7.62 -15.99 5.55
N ASP A 137 7.66 -17.04 4.75
CA ASP A 137 6.60 -18.03 4.65
C ASP A 137 6.54 -18.93 5.89
N ARG A 138 7.71 -19.39 6.39
CA ARG A 138 7.81 -20.23 7.61
C ARG A 138 7.23 -19.53 8.82
N PHE A 139 7.64 -18.29 9.07
CA PHE A 139 7.19 -17.50 10.23
C PHE A 139 5.84 -16.81 9.97
N ARG A 140 5.29 -16.93 8.76
CA ARG A 140 3.99 -16.37 8.38
C ARG A 140 3.91 -14.86 8.61
N PHE A 141 4.91 -14.11 8.14
CA PHE A 141 4.93 -12.66 8.22
C PHE A 141 3.64 -12.04 7.68
N ILE A 142 3.11 -11.06 8.40
CA ILE A 142 2.02 -10.21 7.93
C ILE A 142 2.53 -8.80 7.68
N VAL A 143 1.83 -8.08 6.83
CA VAL A 143 1.90 -6.61 6.78
C VAL A 143 0.78 -6.11 7.68
N ALA A 144 1.10 -5.90 8.96
CA ALA A 144 0.12 -5.42 9.93
C ALA A 144 -0.33 -4.01 9.57
N THR A 145 -1.64 -3.83 9.52
CA THR A 145 -2.35 -2.56 9.27
C THR A 145 -3.07 -2.06 10.51
N HIS A 146 -3.39 -2.98 11.45
CA HIS A 146 -4.11 -2.70 12.69
C HIS A 146 -3.41 -3.30 13.90
N LEU A 147 -3.46 -2.55 15.00
CA LEU A 147 -3.05 -2.92 16.34
C LEU A 147 -4.25 -2.77 17.27
N ASP A 148 -4.65 -3.84 17.97
CA ASP A 148 -5.79 -3.88 18.88
C ASP A 148 -7.09 -3.33 18.26
N GLY A 149 -7.29 -3.64 16.97
CA GLY A 149 -8.47 -3.25 16.22
C GLY A 149 -8.46 -1.83 15.67
N GLN A 150 -7.40 -1.05 15.91
CA GLN A 150 -7.24 0.30 15.35
C GLN A 150 -6.16 0.33 14.27
N PRO A 151 -6.31 1.14 13.20
CA PRO A 151 -5.22 1.37 12.26
C PRO A 151 -3.96 1.86 12.99
N ILE A 152 -2.79 1.32 12.61
CA ILE A 152 -1.53 1.69 13.26
C ILE A 152 -1.15 3.12 12.82
N PRO A 153 -1.02 4.09 13.74
CA PRO A 153 -0.75 5.47 13.36
C PRO A 153 0.69 5.67 12.90
N LEU A 154 0.89 6.60 11.97
CA LEU A 154 2.21 7.15 11.67
C LEU A 154 2.75 7.88 12.92
N GLY A 155 4.02 7.62 13.26
CA GLY A 155 4.63 8.14 14.48
C GLY A 155 4.55 7.19 15.69
N GLY A 156 3.80 6.08 15.57
CA GLY A 156 3.91 4.89 16.39
C GLY A 156 4.64 3.78 15.64
N LEU A 157 4.16 2.54 15.72
CA LEU A 157 4.71 1.40 14.97
C LEU A 157 4.25 1.35 13.50
N GLY A 158 3.43 2.32 13.07
CA GLY A 158 2.82 2.37 11.75
C GLY A 158 3.46 3.33 10.75
N PRO A 159 2.78 3.48 9.60
CA PRO A 159 1.42 3.01 9.32
C PRO A 159 1.31 1.52 9.01
N LEU A 160 2.41 0.84 8.69
CA LEU A 160 2.48 -0.59 8.41
C LEU A 160 3.64 -1.20 9.17
N TRP A 161 3.52 -2.48 9.51
CA TRP A 161 4.58 -3.23 10.17
C TRP A 161 4.74 -4.61 9.53
N ALA A 162 5.92 -4.94 9.04
CA ALA A 162 6.24 -6.31 8.66
C ALA A 162 6.58 -7.09 9.92
N VAL A 163 5.73 -8.04 10.32
CA VAL A 163 5.85 -8.71 11.61
C VAL A 163 5.29 -10.13 11.57
N TYR A 164 5.78 -10.98 12.45
CA TYR A 164 5.27 -12.33 12.70
C TYR A 164 5.00 -12.51 14.21
N GLU A 165 4.58 -13.68 14.62
CA GLU A 165 4.35 -14.02 16.03
C GLU A 165 5.52 -14.85 16.58
N PRO A 166 6.55 -14.23 17.18
CA PRO A 166 7.72 -14.96 17.69
C PRO A 166 7.38 -16.00 18.75
N ASP A 167 6.36 -15.74 19.56
CA ASP A 167 5.94 -16.63 20.65
C ASP A 167 5.41 -17.99 20.14
N ALA A 168 4.99 -18.06 18.86
CA ALA A 168 4.54 -19.29 18.20
C ALA A 168 5.71 -20.22 17.78
N PHE A 169 6.95 -19.75 17.86
CA PHE A 169 8.15 -20.48 17.39
C PHE A 169 9.14 -20.63 18.54
N PRO A 170 9.37 -21.86 19.07
CA PRO A 170 10.24 -22.09 20.24
C PRO A 170 11.63 -21.48 20.10
N GLU A 171 12.24 -21.54 18.91
CA GLU A 171 13.55 -20.99 18.64
C GLU A 171 13.59 -19.46 18.70
N MET A 172 12.45 -18.80 18.50
CA MET A 172 12.31 -17.34 18.60
C MET A 172 11.87 -16.96 20.02
N ALA A 173 10.94 -17.70 20.61
CA ALA A 173 10.47 -17.47 21.98
C ALA A 173 11.58 -17.56 23.02
N SER A 174 12.62 -18.37 22.77
CA SER A 174 13.79 -18.51 23.66
C SER A 174 14.77 -17.34 23.58
N LYS A 175 14.67 -16.47 22.57
CA LYS A 175 15.55 -15.30 22.42
C LYS A 175 15.11 -14.15 23.34
N PRO A 176 16.04 -13.23 23.68
CA PRO A 176 15.67 -11.95 24.30
C PRO A 176 14.63 -11.21 23.46
N ALA A 177 13.70 -10.50 24.09
CA ALA A 177 12.62 -9.80 23.41
C ALA A 177 13.12 -8.87 22.29
N SER A 178 14.21 -8.14 22.53
CA SER A 178 14.85 -7.23 21.55
C SER A 178 15.38 -7.92 20.30
N GLU A 179 15.64 -9.24 20.34
CA GLU A 179 16.14 -9.98 19.18
C GLU A 179 15.03 -10.66 18.37
N ARG A 180 13.84 -10.82 18.98
CA ARG A 180 12.71 -11.51 18.34
C ARG A 180 12.17 -10.76 17.15
N PHE A 181 12.25 -9.43 17.16
CA PHE A 181 11.72 -8.55 16.13
C PHE A 181 12.78 -7.93 15.22
N ALA A 182 14.05 -8.41 15.28
CA ALA A 182 15.14 -7.88 14.47
C ALA A 182 14.91 -7.94 12.94
N LEU A 183 13.99 -8.78 12.46
CA LEU A 183 13.61 -8.85 11.04
C LEU A 183 12.28 -8.16 10.75
N CYS A 184 11.73 -7.43 11.71
CA CYS A 184 10.38 -6.89 11.68
C CYS A 184 10.37 -5.35 11.62
N PRO A 185 10.68 -4.71 10.49
CA PRO A 185 10.66 -3.26 10.38
C PRO A 185 9.24 -2.70 10.58
N TRP A 186 9.05 -1.87 11.62
CA TRP A 186 7.87 -1.02 11.76
C TRP A 186 8.02 0.23 10.89
N GLY A 187 6.92 0.91 10.57
CA GLY A 187 6.97 1.97 9.56
C GLY A 187 7.36 1.45 8.17
N LEU A 188 7.01 0.18 7.86
CA LEU A 188 7.29 -0.42 6.57
C LEU A 188 6.67 0.41 5.45
N TYR A 189 7.48 0.79 4.45
CA TYR A 189 6.98 1.53 3.28
C TYR A 189 7.43 0.93 1.94
N HIS A 190 8.48 0.10 1.94
CA HIS A 190 9.01 -0.48 0.71
C HIS A 190 9.46 -1.94 0.91
N VAL A 191 9.15 -2.78 -0.07
CA VAL A 191 9.62 -4.17 -0.18
C VAL A 191 10.25 -4.36 -1.55
N GLU A 192 11.51 -4.79 -1.57
CA GLU A 192 12.20 -5.14 -2.80
C GLU A 192 12.37 -6.65 -2.91
N VAL A 193 11.88 -7.22 -4.01
CA VAL A 193 12.00 -8.64 -4.34
C VAL A 193 13.31 -8.85 -5.10
N GLN A 194 14.25 -9.57 -4.48
CA GLN A 194 15.61 -9.83 -5.02
C GLN A 194 15.77 -11.30 -5.39
#